data_f813313d5c7b2c6a7b01bee60b28be38
#
_entry.id   f813313d5c7b2c6a7b01bee60b28be38
#
_cell.length_a   1.000
_cell.length_b   1.000
_cell.length_c   1.000
_cell.angle_alpha   90.00
_cell.angle_beta   90.00
_cell.angle_gamma   90.00
#
_symmetry.space_group_name_H-M   'P 1'
#
loop_
_entity.id
_entity.type
_entity.pdbx_description
1 polymer ?
#
loop_
_entity_poly.entity_id
_entity_poly.type
_entity_poly.pdbx_seq_one_letter_code
_entity_poly.pdbx_strand_id
1 'polypeptide(L)'
;STLMRSSAASDVYKRQAKAMLTLTKGYHMDPHEVLRSAKFQEEYSQMVIVKDIDFFSLCEHHMLPFYGKAHVAYIPNGYITGLSKIARVVDIFSHRLQVQERMTLQIKECIQETLNPLGVMVVVEAKHMCMQMRGVEKQNSVTTTSDFTGAFNQAKTREEFMNLIRQR
;
A
#
# COMPACT_ATOMS: atom_id res chain seq x y z
N SER A 1 39.31 15.07 21.91
CA SER A 1 38.87 14.90 20.51
C SER A 1 38.13 13.54 20.29
N THR A 2 38.55 12.48 20.97
CA THR A 2 37.95 11.13 20.85
C THR A 2 36.51 11.11 21.39
N LEU A 3 36.23 11.81 22.48
CA LEU A 3 34.88 11.90 23.05
C LEU A 3 33.88 12.63 22.13
N MET A 4 34.34 13.66 21.42
CA MET A 4 33.49 14.41 20.48
C MET A 4 33.13 13.54 19.23
N ARG A 5 34.08 12.75 18.74
CA ARG A 5 33.82 11.82 17.63
C ARG A 5 32.82 10.73 18.02
N SER A 6 32.96 10.19 19.23
CA SER A 6 32.01 9.20 19.77
C SER A 6 30.60 9.76 19.89
N SER A 7 30.46 10.99 20.37
CA SER A 7 29.18 11.69 20.49
C SER A 7 28.52 11.91 19.12
N ALA A 8 29.27 12.37 18.11
CA ALA A 8 28.75 12.58 16.77
C ALA A 8 28.31 11.25 16.11
N ALA A 9 29.10 10.19 16.25
CA ALA A 9 28.75 8.87 15.75
C ALA A 9 27.46 8.35 16.42
N SER A 10 27.34 8.52 17.74
CA SER A 10 26.13 8.13 18.49
C SER A 10 24.89 8.88 17.99
N ASP A 11 24.99 10.17 17.67
CA ASP A 11 23.87 10.94 17.10
C ASP A 11 23.44 10.43 15.73
N VAL A 12 24.38 10.10 14.86
CA VAL A 12 24.09 9.51 13.53
C VAL A 12 23.35 8.18 13.69
N TYR A 13 23.83 7.27 14.55
CA TYR A 13 23.16 5.99 14.77
C TYR A 13 21.77 6.15 15.35
N LYS A 14 21.55 7.11 16.25
CA LYS A 14 20.22 7.42 16.76
C LYS A 14 19.27 7.88 15.67
N ARG A 15 19.75 8.73 14.76
CA ARG A 15 18.95 9.19 13.61
C ARG A 15 18.58 8.05 12.67
N GLN A 16 19.55 7.17 12.39
CA GLN A 16 19.33 5.98 11.56
C GLN A 16 18.30 5.05 12.19
N ALA A 17 18.42 4.75 13.47
CA ALA A 17 17.48 3.92 14.19
C ALA A 17 16.05 4.51 14.17
N LYS A 18 15.92 5.81 14.43
CA LYS A 18 14.62 6.50 14.36
C LYS A 18 14.01 6.45 12.97
N ALA A 19 14.82 6.64 11.93
CA ALA A 19 14.38 6.56 10.55
C ALA A 19 13.85 5.15 10.24
N MET A 20 14.56 4.11 10.65
CA MET A 20 14.12 2.73 10.44
C MET A 20 12.83 2.41 11.19
N LEU A 21 12.67 2.90 12.41
CA LEU A 21 11.42 2.74 13.17
C LEU A 21 10.24 3.40 12.44
N THR A 22 10.45 4.58 11.88
CA THR A 22 9.42 5.29 11.10
C THR A 22 9.07 4.53 9.82
N LEU A 23 10.09 4.07 9.07
CA LEU A 23 9.89 3.35 7.81
C LEU A 23 9.23 1.98 8.01
N THR A 24 9.32 1.40 9.20
CA THR A 24 8.74 0.10 9.54
C THR A 24 7.61 0.18 10.57
N LYS A 25 7.07 1.37 10.80
CA LYS A 25 6.00 1.58 11.79
C LYS A 25 4.74 0.75 11.55
N GLY A 26 4.52 0.30 10.33
CA GLY A 26 3.38 -0.52 9.96
C GLY A 26 3.30 -1.87 10.69
N TYR A 27 4.42 -2.38 11.20
CA TYR A 27 4.41 -3.61 12.00
C TYR A 27 3.68 -3.47 13.32
N HIS A 28 3.56 -2.24 13.84
CA HIS A 28 2.93 -1.96 15.13
C HIS A 28 1.51 -1.41 14.99
N MET A 29 0.94 -1.47 13.77
CA MET A 29 -0.40 -0.95 13.49
C MET A 29 -1.29 -2.08 12.95
N ASP A 30 -2.56 -2.08 13.37
CA ASP A 30 -3.55 -3.03 12.88
C ASP A 30 -4.41 -2.39 11.79
N PRO A 31 -4.25 -2.82 10.52
CA PRO A 31 -5.02 -2.25 9.43
C PRO A 31 -6.52 -2.56 9.52
N HIS A 32 -6.91 -3.68 10.13
CA HIS A 32 -8.32 -4.03 10.33
C HIS A 32 -8.99 -3.05 11.29
N GLU A 33 -8.32 -2.68 12.38
CA GLU A 33 -8.84 -1.69 13.32
C GLU A 33 -9.02 -0.32 12.68
N VAL A 34 -8.10 0.07 11.80
CA VAL A 34 -8.22 1.33 11.06
C VAL A 34 -9.49 1.36 10.23
N LEU A 35 -9.79 0.28 9.50
CA LEU A 35 -11.04 0.20 8.72
C LEU A 35 -12.28 0.16 9.61
N ARG A 36 -12.25 -0.61 10.70
CA ARG A 36 -13.37 -0.71 11.64
C ARG A 36 -13.69 0.62 12.31
N SER A 37 -12.69 1.44 12.58
CA SER A 37 -12.86 2.72 13.27
C SER A 37 -13.78 3.70 12.52
N ALA A 38 -13.96 3.51 11.22
CA ALA A 38 -14.84 4.34 10.39
C ALA A 38 -15.73 3.49 9.47
N LYS A 39 -16.04 2.27 9.91
CA LYS A 39 -16.97 1.37 9.21
C LYS A 39 -18.40 1.71 9.63
N PHE A 40 -19.29 1.92 8.66
CA PHE A 40 -20.69 2.23 8.94
C PHE A 40 -21.60 1.67 7.85
N GLN A 41 -22.88 1.52 8.20
CA GLN A 41 -23.88 1.01 7.28
C GLN A 41 -24.26 2.06 6.25
N GLU A 42 -24.38 1.64 4.99
CA GLU A 42 -24.84 2.48 3.91
C GLU A 42 -25.41 1.61 2.80
N GLU A 43 -26.48 2.04 2.17
CA GLU A 43 -27.13 1.30 1.07
C GLU A 43 -26.52 1.56 -0.29
N TYR A 44 -25.34 2.13 -0.36
CA TYR A 44 -24.61 2.35 -1.60
C TYR A 44 -24.10 1.02 -2.15
N SER A 45 -24.38 0.74 -3.42
CA SER A 45 -24.07 -0.54 -4.06
C SER A 45 -23.18 -0.43 -5.30
N GLN A 46 -22.70 0.76 -5.61
CA GLN A 46 -21.83 1.02 -6.74
C GLN A 46 -20.35 0.93 -6.32
N MET A 47 -19.48 0.80 -7.32
CA MET A 47 -18.04 0.74 -7.09
C MET A 47 -17.53 2.02 -6.43
N VAL A 48 -16.79 1.87 -5.33
CA VAL A 48 -16.06 2.95 -4.67
C VAL A 48 -14.60 2.82 -5.06
N ILE A 49 -14.01 3.89 -5.55
CA ILE A 49 -12.62 3.90 -6.00
C ILE A 49 -11.85 4.97 -5.27
N VAL A 50 -10.71 4.59 -4.68
CA VAL A 50 -9.70 5.51 -4.17
C VAL A 50 -8.45 5.27 -5.01
N LYS A 51 -8.11 6.24 -5.85
CA LYS A 51 -6.99 6.10 -6.78
C LYS A 51 -5.85 7.07 -6.46
N ASP A 52 -4.71 6.80 -7.06
CA ASP A 52 -3.51 7.63 -6.94
C ASP A 52 -3.03 7.81 -5.49
N ILE A 53 -3.10 6.72 -4.71
CA ILE A 53 -2.59 6.71 -3.34
C ILE A 53 -1.07 6.54 -3.41
N ASP A 54 -0.34 7.60 -3.10
CA ASP A 54 1.12 7.55 -3.08
C ASP A 54 1.62 6.68 -1.93
N PHE A 55 2.67 5.91 -2.18
CA PHE A 55 3.31 5.12 -1.13
C PHE A 55 4.81 5.01 -1.36
N PHE A 56 5.53 4.79 -0.27
CA PHE A 56 6.93 4.38 -0.23
C PHE A 56 7.04 3.13 0.62
N SER A 57 7.82 2.16 0.16
CA SER A 57 8.09 0.93 0.90
C SER A 57 9.55 0.52 0.76
N LEU A 58 9.97 -0.44 1.55
CA LEU A 58 11.32 -1.02 1.47
C LEU A 58 11.23 -2.47 1.01
N CYS A 59 11.99 -2.80 -0.04
CA CYS A 59 12.14 -4.17 -0.52
C CYS A 59 12.81 -5.02 0.56
N GLU A 60 12.21 -6.13 0.94
CA GLU A 60 12.77 -7.02 1.98
C GLU A 60 14.11 -7.65 1.58
N HIS A 61 14.38 -7.80 0.27
CA HIS A 61 15.60 -8.44 -0.21
C HIS A 61 16.84 -7.52 -0.12
N HIS A 62 16.65 -6.22 -0.33
CA HIS A 62 17.77 -5.28 -0.46
C HIS A 62 17.67 -4.09 0.49
N MET A 63 16.55 -3.90 1.17
CA MET A 63 16.23 -2.72 1.98
C MET A 63 16.34 -1.40 1.20
N LEU A 64 16.14 -1.47 -0.11
CA LEU A 64 16.06 -0.29 -0.98
C LEU A 64 14.60 0.06 -1.25
N PRO A 65 14.29 1.35 -1.43
CA PRO A 65 12.91 1.77 -1.65
C PRO A 65 12.31 1.24 -2.95
N PHE A 66 11.05 0.91 -2.89
CA PHE A 66 10.17 0.93 -4.05
C PHE A 66 8.98 1.85 -3.73
N TYR A 67 8.47 2.51 -4.73
CA TYR A 67 7.51 3.59 -4.54
C TYR A 67 6.64 3.76 -5.77
N GLY A 68 5.49 4.31 -5.56
CA GLY A 68 4.54 4.53 -6.65
C GLY A 68 3.16 4.85 -6.14
N LYS A 69 2.17 4.25 -6.78
CA LYS A 69 0.75 4.51 -6.51
C LYS A 69 -0.02 3.22 -6.35
N ALA A 70 -0.92 3.22 -5.38
CA ALA A 70 -1.92 2.18 -5.20
C ALA A 70 -3.29 2.71 -5.59
N HIS A 71 -4.08 1.87 -6.23
CA HIS A 71 -5.47 2.13 -6.59
C HIS A 71 -6.32 1.03 -6.01
N VAL A 72 -7.36 1.41 -5.29
CA VAL A 72 -8.22 0.46 -4.58
C VAL A 72 -9.66 0.69 -5.01
N ALA A 73 -10.35 -0.39 -5.35
CA ALA A 73 -11.77 -0.38 -5.58
C ALA A 73 -12.45 -1.45 -4.73
N TYR A 74 -13.64 -1.15 -4.23
CA TYR A 74 -14.51 -2.16 -3.65
C TYR A 74 -15.96 -1.86 -3.99
N ILE A 75 -16.77 -2.90 -4.01
CA ILE A 75 -18.21 -2.79 -4.23
C ILE A 75 -18.90 -3.09 -2.91
N PRO A 76 -19.51 -2.09 -2.27
CA PRO A 76 -20.10 -2.25 -0.94
C PRO A 76 -21.19 -3.33 -0.89
N ASN A 77 -21.30 -3.97 0.26
CA ASN A 77 -22.34 -4.93 0.59
C ASN A 77 -22.93 -4.57 1.97
N GLY A 78 -23.55 -3.40 2.05
CA GLY A 78 -24.16 -2.89 3.27
C GLY A 78 -23.24 -2.05 4.16
N TYR A 79 -21.93 -2.08 3.93
CA TYR A 79 -20.96 -1.32 4.74
C TYR A 79 -19.98 -0.58 3.86
N ILE A 80 -19.65 0.63 4.27
CA ILE A 80 -18.58 1.45 3.69
C ILE A 80 -17.61 1.89 4.79
N THR A 81 -16.48 2.41 4.39
CA THR A 81 -15.50 2.99 5.30
C THR A 81 -15.12 4.40 4.87
N GLY A 82 -14.56 5.17 5.79
CA GLY A 82 -14.01 6.48 5.45
C GLY A 82 -12.90 6.35 4.39
N LEU A 83 -12.93 7.22 3.38
CA LEU A 83 -11.99 7.16 2.26
C LEU A 83 -10.52 7.26 2.70
N SER A 84 -10.26 8.09 3.72
CA SER A 84 -8.92 8.23 4.30
C SER A 84 -8.41 6.93 4.94
N LYS A 85 -9.31 6.05 5.37
CA LYS A 85 -8.94 4.78 5.99
C LYS A 85 -8.36 3.80 4.96
N ILE A 86 -8.84 3.85 3.73
CA ILE A 86 -8.27 3.07 2.63
C ILE A 86 -6.80 3.49 2.40
N ALA A 87 -6.53 4.79 2.34
CA ALA A 87 -5.18 5.30 2.20
C ALA A 87 -4.29 4.90 3.40
N ARG A 88 -4.82 4.90 4.62
CA ARG A 88 -4.09 4.46 5.81
C ARG A 88 -3.76 2.98 5.79
N VAL A 89 -4.62 2.14 5.25
CA VAL A 89 -4.32 0.69 5.07
C VAL A 89 -3.12 0.52 4.14
N VAL A 90 -3.09 1.25 3.04
CA VAL A 90 -1.93 1.25 2.13
C VAL A 90 -0.66 1.69 2.86
N ASP A 91 -0.74 2.74 3.67
CA ASP A 91 0.40 3.22 4.46
C ASP A 91 0.90 2.18 5.46
N ILE A 92 -0.01 1.48 6.15
CA ILE A 92 0.36 0.46 7.13
C ILE A 92 1.13 -0.67 6.46
N PHE A 93 0.63 -1.20 5.35
CA PHE A 93 1.29 -2.30 4.66
C PHE A 93 2.58 -1.87 3.95
N SER A 94 2.64 -0.64 3.44
CA SER A 94 3.86 -0.13 2.80
C SER A 94 4.97 0.19 3.81
N HIS A 95 4.65 0.54 5.05
CA HIS A 95 5.63 0.78 6.11
C HIS A 95 6.06 -0.53 6.79
N ARG A 96 6.44 -1.51 5.98
CA ARG A 96 6.99 -2.81 6.37
C ARG A 96 8.08 -3.17 5.37
N LEU A 97 8.90 -4.16 5.70
CA LEU A 97 9.78 -4.78 4.69
C LEU A 97 8.89 -5.64 3.80
N GLN A 98 8.81 -5.29 2.51
CA GLN A 98 7.79 -5.83 1.63
C GLN A 98 8.32 -6.45 0.34
N VAL A 99 7.45 -7.21 -0.27
CA VAL A 99 7.47 -7.61 -1.68
C VAL A 99 6.19 -7.02 -2.30
N GLN A 100 6.29 -6.41 -3.46
CA GLN A 100 5.16 -5.68 -4.06
C GLN A 100 3.92 -6.58 -4.21
N GLU A 101 4.11 -7.81 -4.64
CA GLU A 101 3.03 -8.78 -4.83
C GLU A 101 2.32 -9.09 -3.51
N ARG A 102 3.10 -9.29 -2.44
CA ARG A 102 2.55 -9.55 -1.10
C ARG A 102 1.77 -8.35 -0.57
N MET A 103 2.32 -7.15 -0.74
CA MET A 103 1.65 -5.92 -0.31
C MET A 103 0.29 -5.77 -1.00
N THR A 104 0.23 -6.01 -2.29
CA THR A 104 -1.01 -5.97 -3.09
C THR A 104 -2.05 -6.95 -2.54
N LEU A 105 -1.63 -8.19 -2.28
CA LEU A 105 -2.46 -9.24 -1.70
C LEU A 105 -2.98 -8.86 -0.32
N GLN A 106 -2.11 -8.36 0.54
CA GLN A 106 -2.45 -7.99 1.93
C GLN A 106 -3.47 -6.85 1.98
N ILE A 107 -3.33 -5.85 1.13
CA ILE A 107 -4.29 -4.75 1.05
C ILE A 107 -5.67 -5.29 0.65
N LYS A 108 -5.73 -6.10 -0.39
CA LYS A 108 -6.97 -6.73 -0.85
C LYS A 108 -7.62 -7.56 0.25
N GLU A 109 -6.88 -8.44 0.89
CA GLU A 109 -7.40 -9.32 1.93
C GLU A 109 -7.91 -8.55 3.14
N CYS A 110 -7.20 -7.53 3.58
CA CYS A 110 -7.62 -6.71 4.71
C CYS A 110 -8.98 -6.05 4.46
N ILE A 111 -9.20 -5.50 3.27
CA ILE A 111 -10.47 -4.87 2.90
C ILE A 111 -11.56 -5.92 2.79
N GLN A 112 -11.28 -7.05 2.16
CA GLN A 112 -12.26 -8.14 2.02
C GLN A 112 -12.71 -8.68 3.37
N GLU A 113 -11.78 -8.93 4.28
CA GLU A 113 -12.07 -9.49 5.60
C GLU A 113 -12.82 -8.52 6.50
N THR A 114 -12.52 -7.22 6.39
CA THR A 114 -13.06 -6.21 7.32
C THR A 114 -14.41 -5.67 6.87
N LEU A 115 -14.59 -5.37 5.59
CA LEU A 115 -15.82 -4.77 5.06
C LEU A 115 -16.77 -5.80 4.47
N ASN A 116 -16.30 -6.99 4.17
CA ASN A 116 -17.06 -8.06 3.48
C ASN A 116 -17.82 -7.53 2.24
N PRO A 117 -17.14 -6.82 1.33
CA PRO A 117 -17.79 -6.27 0.16
C PRO A 117 -18.12 -7.37 -0.86
N LEU A 118 -18.90 -7.01 -1.88
CA LEU A 118 -19.18 -7.92 -3.01
C LEU A 118 -17.94 -8.21 -3.83
N GLY A 119 -16.94 -7.36 -3.78
CA GLY A 119 -15.64 -7.56 -4.40
C GLY A 119 -14.68 -6.44 -4.06
N VAL A 120 -13.40 -6.75 -4.17
CA VAL A 120 -12.28 -5.81 -4.01
C VAL A 120 -11.34 -5.99 -5.18
N MET A 121 -10.76 -4.91 -5.67
CA MET A 121 -9.61 -4.97 -6.58
C MET A 121 -8.58 -3.94 -6.17
N VAL A 122 -7.32 -4.37 -6.15
CA VAL A 122 -6.17 -3.52 -5.84
C VAL A 122 -5.19 -3.59 -7.00
N VAL A 123 -4.74 -2.43 -7.45
CA VAL A 123 -3.69 -2.29 -8.47
C VAL A 123 -2.58 -1.43 -7.88
N VAL A 124 -1.36 -1.91 -7.97
CA VAL A 124 -0.16 -1.19 -7.49
C VAL A 124 0.80 -1.01 -8.64
N GLU A 125 1.21 0.22 -8.88
CA GLU A 125 2.20 0.59 -9.88
C GLU A 125 3.41 1.19 -9.16
N ALA A 126 4.59 0.62 -9.38
CA ALA A 126 5.77 1.02 -8.63
C ALA A 126 7.06 0.97 -9.45
N LYS A 127 7.98 1.84 -9.06
CA LYS A 127 9.37 1.81 -9.47
C LYS A 127 10.20 1.25 -8.31
N HIS A 128 11.21 0.43 -8.63
CA HIS A 128 12.06 -0.23 -7.65
C HIS A 128 13.50 0.29 -7.75
N MET A 129 13.99 0.88 -6.68
CA MET A 129 15.36 1.39 -6.67
C MET A 129 16.41 0.29 -6.73
N CYS A 130 16.07 -0.93 -6.31
CA CYS A 130 16.95 -2.09 -6.50
C CYS A 130 17.18 -2.42 -7.98
N MET A 131 16.28 -2.01 -8.87
CA MET A 131 16.44 -2.11 -10.33
C MET A 131 17.05 -0.85 -10.95
N GLN A 132 16.89 0.30 -10.31
CA GLN A 132 17.38 1.59 -10.83
C GLN A 132 18.85 1.84 -10.47
N MET A 133 19.20 1.61 -9.21
CA MET A 133 20.53 1.95 -8.65
C MET A 133 21.57 0.88 -8.93
N ARG A 134 21.15 -0.36 -9.09
CA ARG A 134 21.99 -1.54 -9.25
C ARG A 134 21.23 -2.63 -10.02
N GLY A 135 21.86 -3.78 -10.20
CA GLY A 135 21.28 -4.90 -10.93
C GLY A 135 21.16 -4.56 -12.41
N VAL A 136 19.93 -4.50 -12.91
CA VAL A 136 19.67 -4.23 -14.34
C VAL A 136 19.76 -2.76 -14.72
N GLU A 137 19.80 -1.86 -13.76
CA GLU A 137 19.95 -0.40 -13.94
C GLU A 137 18.94 0.21 -14.92
N LYS A 138 17.65 -0.21 -14.80
CA LYS A 138 16.57 0.28 -15.66
C LYS A 138 15.77 1.38 -14.96
N GLN A 139 15.91 2.61 -15.45
CA GLN A 139 15.34 3.81 -14.80
C GLN A 139 13.86 4.00 -15.02
N ASN A 140 13.32 3.56 -16.15
CA ASN A 140 11.94 3.82 -16.55
C ASN A 140 11.03 2.60 -16.43
N SER A 141 11.53 1.51 -15.88
CA SER A 141 10.74 0.29 -15.67
C SER A 141 9.72 0.51 -14.56
N VAL A 142 8.46 0.16 -14.83
CA VAL A 142 7.36 0.21 -13.87
C VAL A 142 6.80 -1.20 -13.72
N THR A 143 6.66 -1.66 -12.48
CA THR A 143 6.05 -2.94 -12.18
C THR A 143 4.61 -2.71 -11.76
N THR A 144 3.67 -3.41 -12.39
CA THR A 144 2.26 -3.37 -12.02
C THR A 144 1.85 -4.72 -11.46
N THR A 145 1.25 -4.70 -10.28
CA THR A 145 0.66 -5.89 -9.64
C THR A 145 -0.80 -5.63 -9.35
N SER A 146 -1.62 -6.68 -9.44
CA SER A 146 -3.04 -6.57 -9.13
C SER A 146 -3.56 -7.87 -8.52
N ASP A 147 -4.61 -7.73 -7.71
CA ASP A 147 -5.36 -8.86 -7.20
C ASP A 147 -6.81 -8.44 -6.94
N PHE A 148 -7.71 -9.41 -6.90
CA PHE A 148 -9.13 -9.10 -6.81
C PHE A 148 -9.93 -10.24 -6.17
N THR A 149 -11.16 -9.92 -5.78
CA THR A 149 -12.13 -10.88 -5.22
C THR A 149 -13.51 -10.64 -5.80
N GLY A 150 -14.38 -11.63 -5.62
CA GLY A 150 -15.82 -11.52 -5.83
C GLY A 150 -16.24 -11.01 -7.21
N ALA A 151 -16.98 -9.92 -7.24
CA ALA A 151 -17.52 -9.35 -8.47
C ALA A 151 -16.45 -8.96 -9.50
N PHE A 152 -15.21 -8.76 -9.08
CA PHE A 152 -14.10 -8.49 -10.00
C PHE A 152 -13.59 -9.73 -10.73
N ASN A 153 -14.13 -10.91 -10.45
CA ASN A 153 -13.90 -12.10 -11.28
C ASN A 153 -14.41 -11.90 -12.70
N GLN A 154 -15.39 -11.04 -12.90
CA GLN A 154 -15.86 -10.69 -14.23
C GLN A 154 -14.91 -9.67 -14.88
N ALA A 155 -14.44 -10.00 -16.08
CA ALA A 155 -13.52 -9.15 -16.83
C ALA A 155 -14.08 -7.73 -17.05
N LYS A 156 -15.37 -7.62 -17.30
CA LYS A 156 -16.06 -6.34 -17.52
C LYS A 156 -15.97 -5.41 -16.31
N THR A 157 -16.10 -5.96 -15.11
CA THR A 157 -15.98 -5.20 -13.85
C THR A 157 -14.53 -4.72 -13.64
N ARG A 158 -13.55 -5.57 -13.90
CA ARG A 158 -12.14 -5.18 -13.85
C ARG A 158 -11.81 -4.09 -14.87
N GLU A 159 -12.32 -4.20 -16.09
CA GLU A 159 -12.13 -3.20 -17.14
C GLU A 159 -12.70 -1.83 -16.75
N GLU A 160 -13.88 -1.81 -16.16
CA GLU A 160 -14.47 -0.58 -15.65
C GLU A 160 -13.54 0.11 -14.64
N PHE A 161 -13.03 -0.62 -13.67
CA PHE A 161 -12.08 -0.09 -12.70
C PHE A 161 -10.80 0.43 -13.40
N MET A 162 -10.21 -0.37 -14.28
CA MET A 162 -8.98 0.01 -15.00
C MET A 162 -9.19 1.27 -15.85
N ASN A 163 -10.34 1.41 -16.47
CA ASN A 163 -10.67 2.62 -17.25
C ASN A 163 -10.81 3.84 -16.34
N LEU A 164 -11.45 3.70 -15.18
CA LEU A 164 -11.67 4.81 -14.24
C LEU A 164 -10.38 5.30 -13.59
N ILE A 165 -9.40 4.43 -13.35
CA ILE A 165 -8.11 4.88 -12.82
C ILE A 165 -7.23 5.57 -13.86
N ARG A 166 -7.46 5.35 -15.15
CA ARG A 166 -6.74 6.03 -16.24
C ARG A 166 -7.31 7.42 -16.55
N GLN A 167 -8.55 7.67 -16.18
CA GLN A 167 -9.19 8.97 -16.40
C GLN A 167 -8.63 10.02 -15.44
N ARG A 168 -8.34 11.18 -15.98
CA ARG A 168 -7.83 12.32 -15.21
C ARG A 168 -8.60 13.59 -15.55
#